data_bba3f15e92e7e7e96f9ca0e4c221b1e2
#
_entry.id   bba3f15e92e7e7e96f9ca0e4c221b1e2
#
_cell.length_a   1.000
_cell.length_b   1.000
_cell.length_c   1.000
_cell.angle_alpha   90.00
_cell.angle_beta   90.00
_cell.angle_gamma   90.00
#
_symmetry.space_group_name_H-M   'P 1'
#
loop_
_entity.id
_entity.type
_entity.pdbx_description
1 polymer ?
#
loop_
_entity_poly.entity_id
_entity_poly.type
_entity_poly.pdbx_seq_one_letter_code
_entity_poly.pdbx_strand_id
1 'polypeptide(L)'
;MRIPAATFDYTVPAWRPYDSARLAELQAPGAAAAALTGRGLPDDAFDHFVRSPERELETGELPECGTAAFLGQAWDGFNNTYWLSLDDGSVWMRYGGRDEPADHVKPINTSVATLQSLLAVYTAYQNAESNDLSLQAREDLIHQAVIHAVAADPDAFADEENWWPQTFLEIEFSSVKILLGDRSLFQLVTQDAAGHWGLDHPGYEED
;
A
#
# COMPACT_ATOMS: atom_id res chain seq x y z
N MET A 1 24.78 -4.92 7.31
CA MET A 1 25.02 -3.61 6.62
C MET A 1 23.71 -2.84 6.61
N ARG A 2 23.72 -1.50 6.86
CA ARG A 2 22.50 -0.68 6.78
C ARG A 2 22.42 -0.01 5.40
N ILE A 3 21.28 -0.20 4.72
CA ILE A 3 20.96 0.46 3.46
C ILE A 3 20.06 1.65 3.80
N PRO A 4 20.52 2.91 3.61
CA PRO A 4 19.72 4.09 3.89
C PRO A 4 18.63 4.28 2.84
N ALA A 5 17.53 4.97 3.22
CA ALA A 5 16.57 5.46 2.25
C ALA A 5 17.26 6.42 1.27
N ALA A 6 17.13 6.13 -0.02
CA ALA A 6 17.56 7.01 -1.10
C ALA A 6 16.37 7.78 -1.67
N THR A 7 16.63 8.75 -2.54
CA THR A 7 15.56 9.41 -3.28
C THR A 7 14.92 8.40 -4.23
N PHE A 8 13.62 8.19 -4.07
CA PHE A 8 12.83 7.31 -4.92
C PHE A 8 12.00 8.17 -5.88
N ASP A 9 12.18 7.98 -7.18
CA ASP A 9 11.45 8.80 -8.17
C ASP A 9 10.05 8.22 -8.37
N TYR A 10 9.07 8.95 -7.86
CA TYR A 10 7.66 8.60 -7.98
C TYR A 10 7.07 9.14 -9.29
N THR A 11 7.40 8.54 -10.42
CA THR A 11 6.63 8.79 -11.65
C THR A 11 5.27 8.12 -11.48
N VAL A 12 4.31 8.86 -10.95
CA VAL A 12 3.00 8.34 -10.57
C VAL A 12 2.03 8.43 -11.73
N PRO A 13 1.14 7.43 -11.93
CA PRO A 13 0.05 7.51 -12.90
C PRO A 13 -0.87 8.69 -12.60
N ALA A 14 -1.74 9.02 -13.55
CA ALA A 14 -2.71 10.10 -13.39
C ALA A 14 -3.59 9.83 -12.16
N TRP A 15 -3.49 10.71 -11.18
CA TRP A 15 -4.32 10.69 -9.99
C TRP A 15 -5.56 11.52 -10.24
N ARG A 16 -6.70 11.05 -9.78
CA ARG A 16 -7.98 11.71 -10.01
C ARG A 16 -8.69 11.99 -8.68
N PRO A 17 -9.05 13.26 -8.40
CA PRO A 17 -9.85 13.61 -7.23
C PRO A 17 -11.21 12.90 -7.20
N TYR A 18 -11.74 12.73 -6.00
CA TYR A 18 -13.10 12.31 -5.74
C TYR A 18 -14.04 13.50 -5.62
N ASP A 19 -15.34 13.26 -5.77
CA ASP A 19 -16.37 14.29 -5.68
C ASP A 19 -16.43 14.89 -4.27
N SER A 20 -16.12 16.18 -4.17
CA SER A 20 -16.09 16.92 -2.91
C SER A 20 -17.49 17.10 -2.28
N ALA A 21 -18.54 17.22 -3.10
CA ALA A 21 -19.91 17.34 -2.61
C ALA A 21 -20.36 16.04 -1.97
N ARG A 22 -20.03 14.91 -2.62
CA ARG A 22 -20.35 13.59 -2.08
C ARG A 22 -19.61 13.27 -0.79
N LEU A 23 -18.32 13.64 -0.68
CA LEU A 23 -17.53 13.47 0.55
C LEU A 23 -18.09 14.34 1.70
N ALA A 24 -18.57 15.56 1.39
CA ALA A 24 -19.22 16.41 2.38
C ALA A 24 -20.58 15.85 2.84
N GLU A 25 -21.41 15.31 1.93
CA GLU A 25 -22.66 14.63 2.28
C GLU A 25 -22.43 13.43 3.20
N LEU A 26 -21.36 12.67 2.98
CA LEU A 26 -20.96 11.52 3.78
C LEU A 26 -20.33 11.93 5.12
N GLN A 27 -20.09 13.21 5.33
CA GLN A 27 -19.36 13.73 6.50
C GLN A 27 -17.99 13.05 6.69
N ALA A 28 -17.32 12.75 5.57
CA ALA A 28 -16.01 12.11 5.59
C ALA A 28 -15.02 12.91 6.47
N PRO A 29 -14.14 12.23 7.24
CA PRO A 29 -13.15 12.89 8.08
C PRO A 29 -12.32 13.91 7.29
N GLY A 30 -12.11 15.10 7.86
CA GLY A 30 -11.57 16.25 7.12
C GLY A 30 -10.22 15.98 6.45
N ALA A 31 -9.33 15.23 7.10
CA ALA A 31 -8.04 14.84 6.52
C ALA A 31 -8.21 13.90 5.31
N ALA A 32 -9.10 12.91 5.42
CA ALA A 32 -9.42 11.97 4.33
C ALA A 32 -10.09 12.71 3.16
N ALA A 33 -11.08 13.58 3.45
CA ALA A 33 -11.74 14.40 2.43
C ALA A 33 -10.74 15.31 1.70
N ALA A 34 -9.82 15.96 2.43
CA ALA A 34 -8.78 16.81 1.84
C ALA A 34 -7.83 16.01 0.93
N ALA A 35 -7.39 14.81 1.35
CA ALA A 35 -6.53 13.95 0.55
C ALA A 35 -7.24 13.48 -0.73
N LEU A 36 -8.51 13.05 -0.62
CA LEU A 36 -9.30 12.56 -1.75
C LEU A 36 -9.69 13.67 -2.73
N THR A 37 -10.01 14.87 -2.26
CA THR A 37 -10.36 16.02 -3.14
C THR A 37 -9.14 16.72 -3.71
N GLY A 38 -7.99 16.65 -3.03
CA GLY A 38 -6.74 17.24 -3.48
C GLY A 38 -6.08 16.38 -4.54
N ARG A 39 -5.34 15.38 -4.11
CA ARG A 39 -4.63 14.46 -5.00
C ARG A 39 -5.55 13.37 -5.55
N GLY A 40 -6.44 12.84 -4.74
CA GLY A 40 -7.28 11.70 -5.08
C GLY A 40 -6.54 10.36 -5.08
N LEU A 41 -7.07 9.39 -5.81
CA LEU A 41 -6.43 8.08 -6.01
C LEU A 41 -6.26 7.81 -7.53
N PRO A 42 -5.32 6.93 -7.93
CA PRO A 42 -5.14 6.59 -9.34
C PRO A 42 -6.39 5.89 -9.90
N ASP A 43 -6.61 6.00 -11.20
CA ASP A 43 -7.65 5.21 -11.87
C ASP A 43 -7.29 3.73 -11.86
N ASP A 44 -5.99 3.43 -12.03
CA ASP A 44 -5.41 2.10 -11.99
C ASP A 44 -3.97 2.18 -11.45
N ALA A 45 -3.61 1.27 -10.55
CA ALA A 45 -2.28 1.05 -10.02
C ALA A 45 -1.88 -0.43 -10.23
N PHE A 46 -1.67 -0.82 -11.48
CA PHE A 46 -1.26 -2.17 -11.88
C PHE A 46 -2.17 -3.26 -11.28
N ASP A 47 -3.48 -3.13 -11.48
CA ASP A 47 -4.51 -4.05 -10.98
C ASP A 47 -4.57 -4.17 -9.44
N HIS A 48 -3.56 -3.65 -8.73
CA HIS A 48 -3.53 -3.67 -7.26
C HIS A 48 -4.54 -2.71 -6.63
N PHE A 49 -4.83 -1.61 -7.32
CA PHE A 49 -5.93 -0.70 -7.02
C PHE A 49 -6.55 -0.22 -8.34
N VAL A 50 -7.84 -0.42 -8.51
CA VAL A 50 -8.61 0.03 -9.68
C VAL A 50 -9.88 0.74 -9.20
N ARG A 51 -10.13 1.93 -9.72
CA ARG A 51 -11.38 2.66 -9.45
C ARG A 51 -12.55 2.04 -10.19
N SER A 52 -13.72 2.11 -9.57
CA SER A 52 -15.02 1.73 -10.16
C SER A 52 -15.93 2.96 -10.12
N PRO A 53 -15.97 3.77 -11.19
CA PRO A 53 -16.68 5.05 -11.18
C PRO A 53 -18.16 4.95 -10.81
N GLU A 54 -18.80 3.85 -11.17
CA GLU A 54 -20.21 3.57 -10.85
C GLU A 54 -20.48 3.29 -9.38
N ARG A 55 -19.43 2.96 -8.62
CA ARG A 55 -19.51 2.61 -7.20
C ARG A 55 -18.79 3.61 -6.29
N GLU A 56 -18.13 4.61 -6.86
CA GLU A 56 -17.36 5.59 -6.08
C GLU A 56 -18.18 6.19 -4.93
N LEU A 57 -17.65 6.09 -3.71
CA LEU A 57 -18.28 6.58 -2.48
C LEU A 57 -19.69 5.98 -2.22
N GLU A 58 -19.96 4.79 -2.77
CA GLU A 58 -21.06 3.95 -2.30
C GLU A 58 -20.82 3.57 -0.83
N THR A 59 -21.83 3.68 0.01
CA THR A 59 -21.69 3.39 1.44
C THR A 59 -22.11 1.97 1.78
N GLY A 60 -21.43 1.39 2.77
CA GLY A 60 -21.75 0.07 3.31
C GLY A 60 -21.37 -0.03 4.78
N GLU A 61 -21.95 -1.01 5.48
CA GLU A 61 -21.53 -1.38 6.83
C GLU A 61 -20.51 -2.50 6.75
N LEU A 62 -19.36 -2.29 7.37
CA LEU A 62 -18.29 -3.29 7.47
C LEU A 62 -18.13 -3.72 8.92
N PRO A 63 -17.95 -5.02 9.21
CA PRO A 63 -17.59 -5.48 10.54
C PRO A 63 -16.39 -4.72 11.08
N GLU A 64 -16.40 -4.39 12.37
CA GLU A 64 -15.31 -3.67 13.09
C GLU A 64 -15.01 -2.25 12.60
N CYS A 65 -15.20 -1.94 11.32
CA CYS A 65 -15.01 -0.62 10.75
C CYS A 65 -16.22 0.30 10.93
N GLY A 66 -17.45 -0.26 10.93
CA GLY A 66 -18.71 0.52 10.90
C GLY A 66 -19.04 1.02 9.51
N THR A 67 -19.63 2.23 9.43
CA THR A 67 -20.03 2.82 8.15
C THR A 67 -18.78 3.24 7.34
N ALA A 68 -18.69 2.75 6.12
CA ALA A 68 -17.55 2.99 5.24
C ALA A 68 -17.99 3.39 3.82
N ALA A 69 -17.12 4.07 3.09
CA ALA A 69 -17.31 4.47 1.71
C ALA A 69 -16.34 3.73 0.77
N PHE A 70 -16.86 3.18 -0.32
CA PHE A 70 -16.08 2.45 -1.31
C PHE A 70 -15.10 3.38 -2.04
N LEU A 71 -13.82 2.98 -2.09
CA LEU A 71 -12.76 3.71 -2.80
C LEU A 71 -12.38 3.06 -4.12
N GLY A 72 -12.32 1.74 -4.17
CA GLY A 72 -11.87 0.97 -5.33
C GLY A 72 -11.76 -0.51 -5.02
N GLN A 73 -11.15 -1.26 -5.93
CA GLN A 73 -10.99 -2.71 -5.80
C GLN A 73 -9.62 -3.14 -6.32
N ALA A 74 -9.15 -4.31 -5.90
CA ALA A 74 -8.04 -4.99 -6.54
C ALA A 74 -8.56 -5.97 -7.59
N TRP A 75 -7.87 -6.05 -8.74
CA TRP A 75 -8.18 -7.00 -9.81
C TRP A 75 -7.29 -8.24 -9.71
N ASP A 76 -7.24 -8.81 -8.52
CA ASP A 76 -6.44 -9.98 -8.17
C ASP A 76 -7.18 -11.32 -8.33
N GLY A 77 -8.40 -11.27 -8.85
CA GLY A 77 -9.27 -12.44 -9.00
C GLY A 77 -10.04 -12.83 -7.73
N PHE A 78 -9.81 -12.14 -6.60
CA PHE A 78 -10.47 -12.39 -5.31
C PHE A 78 -11.56 -11.38 -4.96
N ASN A 79 -11.73 -10.31 -5.74
CA ASN A 79 -12.69 -9.22 -5.49
C ASN A 79 -12.41 -8.45 -4.18
N ASN A 80 -11.15 -8.26 -3.83
CA ASN A 80 -10.75 -7.45 -2.70
C ASN A 80 -11.14 -5.98 -2.94
N THR A 81 -11.69 -5.31 -1.92
CA THR A 81 -12.21 -3.94 -2.07
C THR A 81 -11.70 -3.02 -0.98
N TYR A 82 -11.37 -1.78 -1.39
CA TYR A 82 -10.85 -0.72 -0.53
C TYR A 82 -12.00 0.16 -0.03
N TRP A 83 -12.02 0.43 1.26
CA TRP A 83 -13.06 1.19 1.93
C TRP A 83 -12.47 2.27 2.84
N LEU A 84 -13.05 3.46 2.81
CA LEU A 84 -12.76 4.54 3.74
C LEU A 84 -13.67 4.43 4.95
N SER A 85 -13.10 4.30 6.14
CA SER A 85 -13.86 4.47 7.39
C SER A 85 -14.37 5.92 7.48
N LEU A 86 -15.68 6.09 7.68
CA LEU A 86 -16.28 7.40 7.87
C LEU A 86 -16.17 7.90 9.32
N ASP A 87 -15.69 7.05 10.23
CA ASP A 87 -15.49 7.39 11.62
C ASP A 87 -14.13 8.08 11.84
N ASP A 88 -13.04 7.46 11.37
CA ASP A 88 -11.67 7.90 11.66
C ASP A 88 -10.80 8.23 10.42
N GLY A 89 -11.25 7.87 9.22
CA GLY A 89 -10.53 8.12 7.98
C GLY A 89 -9.45 7.10 7.64
N SER A 90 -9.36 6.00 8.38
CA SER A 90 -8.52 4.86 8.05
C SER A 90 -9.04 4.12 6.80
N VAL A 91 -8.17 3.35 6.16
CA VAL A 91 -8.57 2.56 4.99
C VAL A 91 -8.58 1.08 5.34
N TRP A 92 -9.65 0.43 4.96
CA TRP A 92 -9.93 -0.97 5.23
C TRP A 92 -9.99 -1.78 3.94
N MET A 93 -9.55 -3.03 4.00
CA MET A 93 -9.74 -4.02 2.96
C MET A 93 -10.87 -4.97 3.37
N ARG A 94 -11.86 -5.13 2.49
CA ARG A 94 -12.78 -6.26 2.55
C ARG A 94 -12.28 -7.32 1.59
N TYR A 95 -11.89 -8.46 2.13
CA TYR A 95 -11.40 -9.60 1.36
C TYR A 95 -12.58 -10.36 0.74
N GLY A 96 -12.46 -10.68 -0.55
CA GLY A 96 -13.54 -11.24 -1.37
C GLY A 96 -13.22 -12.58 -2.01
N GLY A 97 -12.40 -13.43 -1.38
CA GLY A 97 -12.10 -14.78 -1.87
C GLY A 97 -13.36 -15.61 -2.13
N ARG A 98 -13.28 -16.62 -3.01
CA ARG A 98 -14.43 -17.49 -3.34
C ARG A 98 -15.02 -18.20 -2.12
N ASP A 99 -14.16 -18.50 -1.14
CA ASP A 99 -14.47 -19.22 0.09
C ASP A 99 -14.33 -18.37 1.34
N GLU A 100 -14.00 -17.06 1.18
CA GLU A 100 -13.85 -16.12 2.30
C GLU A 100 -15.22 -15.66 2.81
N PRO A 101 -15.37 -15.56 4.13
CA PRO A 101 -16.56 -14.95 4.70
C PRO A 101 -16.70 -13.50 4.21
N ALA A 102 -17.92 -13.07 3.92
CA ALA A 102 -18.20 -11.69 3.50
C ALA A 102 -17.89 -10.64 4.59
N ASP A 103 -17.55 -11.08 5.77
CA ASP A 103 -17.19 -10.31 6.96
C ASP A 103 -15.67 -10.28 7.24
N HIS A 104 -14.84 -10.87 6.38
CA HIS A 104 -13.39 -10.76 6.52
C HIS A 104 -12.91 -9.37 6.08
N VAL A 105 -12.70 -8.50 7.05
CA VAL A 105 -12.21 -7.13 6.85
C VAL A 105 -11.03 -6.85 7.78
N LYS A 106 -10.05 -6.08 7.29
CA LYS A 106 -8.89 -5.65 8.08
C LYS A 106 -8.56 -4.19 7.76
N PRO A 107 -8.06 -3.39 8.73
CA PRO A 107 -7.47 -2.11 8.44
C PRO A 107 -6.16 -2.33 7.68
N ILE A 108 -5.95 -1.60 6.59
CA ILE A 108 -4.76 -1.73 5.74
C ILE A 108 -3.92 -0.46 5.68
N ASN A 109 -4.50 0.69 6.00
CA ASN A 109 -3.78 1.95 6.11
C ASN A 109 -4.35 2.82 7.23
N THR A 110 -3.47 3.56 7.90
CA THR A 110 -3.86 4.49 8.96
C THR A 110 -4.61 5.71 8.43
N SER A 111 -4.47 6.03 7.14
CA SER A 111 -5.15 7.14 6.48
C SER A 111 -5.16 7.02 4.96
N VAL A 112 -5.98 7.86 4.30
CA VAL A 112 -5.93 8.00 2.83
C VAL A 112 -4.57 8.50 2.35
N ALA A 113 -3.90 9.38 3.11
CA ALA A 113 -2.59 9.90 2.71
C ALA A 113 -1.52 8.81 2.71
N THR A 114 -1.57 7.87 3.67
CA THR A 114 -0.66 6.72 3.69
C THR A 114 -0.98 5.72 2.58
N LEU A 115 -2.26 5.48 2.28
CA LEU A 115 -2.67 4.71 1.09
C LEU A 115 -2.10 5.34 -0.20
N GLN A 116 -2.23 6.66 -0.36
CA GLN A 116 -1.65 7.38 -1.50
C GLN A 116 -0.14 7.13 -1.61
N SER A 117 0.57 7.17 -0.49
CA SER A 117 2.02 6.94 -0.46
C SER A 117 2.37 5.50 -0.86
N LEU A 118 1.67 4.50 -0.33
CA LEU A 118 1.91 3.09 -0.65
C LEU A 118 1.59 2.76 -2.12
N LEU A 119 0.47 3.26 -2.64
CA LEU A 119 0.15 3.12 -4.07
C LEU A 119 1.19 3.81 -4.97
N ALA A 120 1.74 4.94 -4.54
CA ALA A 120 2.81 5.62 -5.27
C ALA A 120 4.10 4.79 -5.31
N VAL A 121 4.52 4.23 -4.14
CA VAL A 121 5.69 3.35 -4.06
C VAL A 121 5.51 2.12 -4.93
N TYR A 122 4.37 1.43 -4.79
CA TYR A 122 4.05 0.25 -5.56
C TYR A 122 4.08 0.52 -7.08
N THR A 123 3.42 1.58 -7.52
CA THR A 123 3.39 1.98 -8.93
C THR A 123 4.77 2.34 -9.46
N ALA A 124 5.58 3.06 -8.67
CA ALA A 124 6.95 3.42 -9.06
C ALA A 124 7.82 2.18 -9.21
N TYR A 125 7.68 1.21 -8.29
CA TYR A 125 8.35 -0.09 -8.38
C TYR A 125 7.96 -0.83 -9.66
N GLN A 126 6.67 -1.00 -9.94
CA GLN A 126 6.16 -1.71 -11.11
C GLN A 126 6.61 -1.06 -12.44
N ASN A 127 6.60 0.27 -12.51
CA ASN A 127 7.10 1.01 -13.68
C ASN A 127 8.60 0.81 -13.89
N ALA A 128 9.38 0.80 -12.82
CA ALA A 128 10.82 0.61 -12.91
C ALA A 128 11.19 -0.84 -13.24
N GLU A 129 10.48 -1.83 -12.67
CA GLU A 129 10.70 -3.25 -12.93
C GLU A 129 10.38 -3.62 -14.39
N SER A 130 9.45 -2.91 -15.05
CA SER A 130 9.13 -3.13 -16.47
C SER A 130 10.29 -2.81 -17.41
N ASN A 131 11.35 -2.14 -16.92
CA ASN A 131 12.57 -1.89 -17.68
C ASN A 131 13.53 -3.08 -17.57
N ASP A 132 14.45 -3.18 -18.54
CA ASP A 132 15.49 -4.23 -18.56
C ASP A 132 16.59 -3.92 -17.53
N LEU A 133 16.32 -4.21 -16.27
CA LEU A 133 17.22 -3.94 -15.15
C LEU A 133 18.21 -5.09 -14.95
N SER A 134 19.45 -4.75 -14.55
CA SER A 134 20.39 -5.75 -14.02
C SER A 134 19.84 -6.31 -12.69
N LEU A 135 20.31 -7.50 -12.30
CA LEU A 135 19.93 -8.11 -11.02
C LEU A 135 20.19 -7.17 -9.84
N GLN A 136 21.37 -6.53 -9.80
CA GLN A 136 21.73 -5.58 -8.74
C GLN A 136 20.78 -4.36 -8.71
N ALA A 137 20.47 -3.79 -9.88
CA ALA A 137 19.56 -2.64 -9.95
C ALA A 137 18.14 -3.00 -9.50
N ARG A 138 17.70 -4.23 -9.77
CA ARG A 138 16.41 -4.74 -9.30
C ARG A 138 16.40 -4.94 -7.79
N GLU A 139 17.46 -5.52 -7.23
CA GLU A 139 17.64 -5.67 -5.79
C GLU A 139 17.63 -4.32 -5.07
N ASP A 140 18.41 -3.35 -5.56
CA ASP A 140 18.43 -1.99 -5.02
C ASP A 140 17.05 -1.32 -5.08
N LEU A 141 16.29 -1.53 -6.17
CA LEU A 141 14.94 -1.01 -6.34
C LEU A 141 13.97 -1.59 -5.30
N ILE A 142 14.00 -2.91 -5.07
CA ILE A 142 13.17 -3.58 -4.06
C ILE A 142 13.49 -3.04 -2.67
N HIS A 143 14.77 -2.95 -2.30
CA HIS A 143 15.19 -2.42 -1.01
C HIS A 143 14.63 -1.02 -0.79
N GLN A 144 14.74 -0.13 -1.79
CA GLN A 144 14.21 1.22 -1.67
C GLN A 144 12.67 1.23 -1.59
N ALA A 145 11.98 0.44 -2.40
CA ALA A 145 10.52 0.35 -2.35
C ALA A 145 10.04 -0.08 -0.96
N VAL A 146 10.62 -1.12 -0.37
CA VAL A 146 10.26 -1.62 0.97
C VAL A 146 10.55 -0.58 2.06
N ILE A 147 11.73 0.08 2.02
CA ILE A 147 12.06 1.15 2.98
C ILE A 147 11.03 2.28 2.92
N HIS A 148 10.67 2.74 1.72
CA HIS A 148 9.70 3.83 1.56
C HIS A 148 8.28 3.42 1.94
N ALA A 149 7.89 2.18 1.66
CA ALA A 149 6.58 1.66 2.03
C ALA A 149 6.40 1.60 3.55
N VAL A 150 7.34 0.97 4.27
CA VAL A 150 7.29 0.90 5.74
C VAL A 150 7.37 2.28 6.37
N ALA A 151 8.23 3.17 5.84
CA ALA A 151 8.35 4.54 6.34
C ALA A 151 7.06 5.37 6.17
N ALA A 152 6.27 5.10 5.11
CA ALA A 152 5.01 5.80 4.85
C ALA A 152 3.90 5.43 5.82
N ASP A 153 3.80 4.13 6.21
CA ASP A 153 2.77 3.62 7.12
C ASP A 153 3.29 2.40 7.90
N PRO A 154 4.08 2.60 8.96
CA PRO A 154 4.64 1.47 9.72
C PRO A 154 3.57 0.53 10.30
N ASP A 155 2.41 1.08 10.68
CA ASP A 155 1.32 0.30 11.28
C ASP A 155 0.69 -0.66 10.25
N ALA A 156 0.70 -0.30 8.96
CA ALA A 156 0.23 -1.17 7.89
C ALA A 156 1.10 -2.43 7.71
N PHE A 157 2.32 -2.42 8.24
CA PHE A 157 3.29 -3.53 8.21
C PHE A 157 3.44 -4.26 9.55
N ALA A 158 2.64 -3.92 10.57
CA ALA A 158 2.72 -4.54 11.89
C ALA A 158 2.19 -5.98 11.94
N ASP A 159 1.24 -6.33 11.07
CA ASP A 159 0.69 -7.68 10.89
C ASP A 159 1.17 -8.25 9.54
N GLU A 160 2.01 -9.29 9.59
CA GLU A 160 2.60 -9.93 8.41
C GLU A 160 1.54 -10.56 7.47
N GLU A 161 0.35 -10.90 8.00
CA GLU A 161 -0.76 -11.44 7.21
C GLU A 161 -1.63 -10.35 6.59
N ASN A 162 -1.28 -9.07 6.77
CA ASN A 162 -2.03 -7.97 6.21
C ASN A 162 -1.70 -7.72 4.73
N TRP A 163 -2.51 -6.89 4.08
CA TRP A 163 -2.46 -6.61 2.64
C TRP A 163 -1.09 -6.17 2.13
N TRP A 164 -0.49 -5.13 2.73
CA TRP A 164 0.78 -4.59 2.26
C TRP A 164 1.98 -5.51 2.49
N PRO A 165 2.17 -6.12 3.68
CA PRO A 165 3.19 -7.15 3.86
C PRO A 165 3.11 -8.27 2.83
N GLN A 166 1.93 -8.82 2.56
CA GLN A 166 1.75 -9.88 1.57
C GLN A 166 2.08 -9.40 0.15
N THR A 167 1.66 -8.18 -0.23
CA THR A 167 2.01 -7.56 -1.51
C THR A 167 3.52 -7.46 -1.70
N PHE A 168 4.24 -6.97 -0.69
CA PHE A 168 5.70 -6.82 -0.78
C PHE A 168 6.44 -8.15 -0.70
N LEU A 169 5.91 -9.15 0.01
CA LEU A 169 6.43 -10.52 -0.04
C LEU A 169 6.34 -11.12 -1.45
N GLU A 170 5.23 -10.94 -2.15
CA GLU A 170 5.07 -11.41 -3.53
C GLU A 170 6.09 -10.75 -4.46
N ILE A 171 6.36 -9.46 -4.29
CA ILE A 171 7.41 -8.73 -5.00
C ILE A 171 8.79 -9.32 -4.73
N GLU A 172 9.12 -9.56 -3.46
CA GLU A 172 10.39 -10.16 -3.05
C GLU A 172 10.60 -11.54 -3.70
N PHE A 173 9.58 -12.41 -3.64
CA PHE A 173 9.66 -13.76 -4.19
C PHE A 173 9.71 -13.81 -5.71
N SER A 174 9.06 -12.87 -6.40
CA SER A 174 9.02 -12.86 -7.87
C SER A 174 10.31 -12.31 -8.49
N SER A 175 10.99 -11.42 -7.79
CA SER A 175 12.06 -10.60 -8.38
C SER A 175 13.47 -11.00 -7.98
N VAL A 176 13.68 -11.47 -6.75
CA VAL A 176 15.00 -11.87 -6.23
C VAL A 176 14.81 -13.03 -5.25
N LYS A 177 15.54 -14.12 -5.42
CA LYS A 177 15.67 -15.15 -4.39
C LYS A 177 16.55 -14.62 -3.25
N ILE A 178 16.09 -13.64 -2.52
CA ILE A 178 16.79 -13.15 -1.34
C ILE A 178 16.44 -14.10 -0.21
N LEU A 179 17.28 -15.09 -0.01
CA LEU A 179 17.29 -15.92 1.19
C LEU A 179 17.86 -15.09 2.33
N LEU A 180 17.06 -14.19 2.90
CA LEU A 180 17.41 -13.42 4.10
C LEU A 180 17.12 -14.21 5.39
N GLY A 181 17.26 -15.52 5.34
CA GLY A 181 16.86 -16.40 6.43
C GLY A 181 15.34 -16.47 6.54
N ASP A 182 14.82 -16.42 7.78
CA ASP A 182 13.37 -16.51 8.07
C ASP A 182 12.69 -15.12 8.14
N ARG A 183 13.36 -14.04 7.68
CA ARG A 183 12.84 -12.66 7.76
C ARG A 183 12.61 -12.08 6.37
N SER A 184 11.46 -11.46 6.19
CA SER A 184 11.16 -10.62 5.02
C SER A 184 11.84 -9.25 5.10
N LEU A 185 12.05 -8.59 3.95
CA LEU A 185 12.73 -7.30 3.88
C LEU A 185 12.03 -6.23 4.75
N PHE A 186 10.70 -6.19 4.77
CA PHE A 186 9.98 -5.19 5.55
C PHE A 186 10.23 -5.30 7.05
N GLN A 187 10.52 -6.50 7.59
CA GLN A 187 10.88 -6.72 8.98
C GLN A 187 12.28 -6.20 9.35
N LEU A 188 13.10 -5.94 8.35
CA LEU A 188 14.46 -5.41 8.50
C LEU A 188 14.51 -3.89 8.37
N VAL A 189 13.39 -3.25 8.02
CA VAL A 189 13.30 -1.79 7.94
C VAL A 189 13.17 -1.22 9.35
N THR A 190 14.07 -0.32 9.69
CA THR A 190 14.14 0.32 11.01
C THR A 190 14.38 1.82 10.89
N GLN A 191 14.10 2.55 11.98
CA GLN A 191 14.44 3.96 12.12
C GLN A 191 15.67 4.10 13.03
N ASP A 192 16.67 4.87 12.61
CA ASP A 192 17.83 5.14 13.45
C ASP A 192 17.53 6.20 14.53
N ALA A 193 18.50 6.44 15.43
CA ALA A 193 18.37 7.42 16.52
C ALA A 193 18.17 8.88 16.04
N ALA A 194 18.48 9.17 14.78
CA ALA A 194 18.26 10.48 14.15
C ALA A 194 16.92 10.56 13.39
N GLY A 195 16.16 9.48 13.39
CA GLY A 195 14.86 9.41 12.74
C GLY A 195 14.93 9.04 11.24
N HIS A 196 16.07 8.61 10.74
CA HIS A 196 16.23 8.20 9.34
C HIS A 196 15.85 6.74 9.16
N TRP A 197 15.01 6.46 8.20
CA TRP A 197 14.65 5.10 7.80
C TRP A 197 15.76 4.41 7.01
N GLY A 198 15.88 3.12 7.16
CA GLY A 198 16.82 2.28 6.44
C GLY A 198 16.56 0.81 6.68
N LEU A 199 17.17 -0.04 5.87
CA LEU A 199 17.06 -1.50 5.92
C LEU A 199 18.36 -2.08 6.51
N ASP A 200 18.22 -2.84 7.60
CA ASP A 200 19.33 -3.53 8.27
C ASP A 200 19.57 -4.90 7.62
N HIS A 201 20.23 -4.88 6.46
CA HIS A 201 20.55 -6.09 5.71
C HIS A 201 21.56 -6.96 6.50
N PRO A 202 21.28 -8.25 6.73
CA PRO A 202 22.15 -9.12 7.52
C PRO A 202 23.56 -9.30 6.94
N GLY A 203 23.76 -8.91 5.68
CA GLY A 203 25.02 -9.13 4.96
C GLY A 203 25.07 -10.54 4.36
N TYR A 204 25.79 -10.71 3.28
CA TYR A 204 26.25 -12.04 2.89
C TYR A 204 27.46 -12.34 3.80
N GLU A 205 27.37 -13.34 4.64
CA GLU A 205 28.58 -13.94 5.20
C GLU A 205 29.30 -14.60 3.99
N GLU A 206 30.38 -13.98 3.53
CA GLU A 206 31.29 -14.61 2.58
C GLU A 206 31.92 -15.79 3.32
N ASP A 207 31.47 -17.03 3.04
CA ASP A 207 32.13 -18.26 3.43
C ASP A 207 33.46 -18.47 2.64
#